data_c6837dc220cc5f6f0ad22cd7da29f94b
#
_entry.id   c6837dc220cc5f6f0ad22cd7da29f94b
#
_cell.length_a   1.000
_cell.length_b   1.000
_cell.length_c   1.000
_cell.angle_alpha   90.00
_cell.angle_beta   90.00
_cell.angle_gamma   90.00
#
_symmetry.space_group_name_H-M   'P 1'
#
loop_
_entity.id
_entity.type
_entity.pdbx_description
1 polymer ?
#
loop_
_entity_poly.entity_id
_entity_poly.type
_entity_poly.pdbx_seq_one_letter_code
_entity_poly.pdbx_strand_id
1 'polypeptide(L)'
;MLRKQTFWGGVHPAGRKELSSGAPLEDCPPPREVVIPLLQHIGKPCTPLVKAGDHVDMGQKIGDGEGLCVPVHASVSGTVKAVEPRSHPSGQPHLAVVIENDFQNTYHSAVPPCADTDALDADALIRRIREAGLVGMGGATFPTDIKANIGKVETLIANACECEPYITADDALLCTDADRAIR
;
A
#
# COMPACT_ATOMS: atom_id res chain seq x y z
N MET A 1 12.88 34.82 -5.61
CA MET A 1 13.71 33.62 -5.39
C MET A 1 13.67 33.27 -3.92
N LEU A 2 12.94 32.21 -3.52
CA LEU A 2 12.95 31.73 -2.14
C LEU A 2 14.34 31.16 -1.85
N ARG A 3 15.00 31.67 -0.82
CA ARG A 3 16.30 31.19 -0.37
C ARG A 3 16.10 29.76 0.14
N LYS A 4 16.79 28.77 -0.46
CA LYS A 4 16.80 27.41 0.08
C LYS A 4 17.24 27.49 1.55
N GLN A 5 16.33 27.20 2.46
CA GLN A 5 16.66 27.04 3.87
C GLN A 5 17.27 25.64 4.04
N THR A 6 18.49 25.58 4.54
CA THR A 6 19.18 24.34 4.84
C THR A 6 19.73 24.43 6.25
N PHE A 7 19.84 23.32 6.93
CA PHE A 7 20.45 23.24 8.25
C PHE A 7 21.92 22.82 8.15
N TRP A 8 22.71 23.25 9.10
CA TRP A 8 24.12 22.98 9.13
C TRP A 8 24.38 21.48 9.39
N GLY A 9 25.28 20.84 8.62
CA GLY A 9 25.61 19.42 8.77
C GLY A 9 24.65 18.43 8.06
N GLY A 10 23.69 18.94 7.24
CA GLY A 10 22.82 18.08 6.44
C GLY A 10 23.58 17.39 5.30
N VAL A 11 23.15 16.18 4.96
CA VAL A 11 23.60 15.45 3.76
C VAL A 11 22.67 15.81 2.60
N HIS A 12 23.26 16.18 1.46
CA HIS A 12 22.51 16.59 0.26
C HIS A 12 22.92 15.70 -0.93
N PRO A 13 22.41 14.45 -1.00
CA PRO A 13 22.68 13.58 -2.14
C PRO A 13 22.11 14.17 -3.43
N ALA A 14 22.73 13.87 -4.57
CA ALA A 14 22.20 14.23 -5.87
C ALA A 14 20.83 13.53 -6.09
N GLY A 15 19.80 14.28 -6.43
CA GLY A 15 18.44 13.74 -6.57
C GLY A 15 18.26 12.76 -7.73
N ARG A 16 19.02 12.98 -8.83
CA ARG A 16 19.01 12.12 -10.04
C ARG A 16 17.61 11.90 -10.61
N LYS A 17 16.71 12.85 -10.38
CA LYS A 17 15.31 12.80 -10.86
C LYS A 17 15.22 12.79 -12.38
N GLU A 18 16.20 13.31 -13.07
CA GLU A 18 16.30 13.34 -14.52
C GLU A 18 16.26 11.96 -15.19
N LEU A 19 16.54 10.90 -14.44
CA LEU A 19 16.52 9.52 -14.94
C LEU A 19 15.12 8.93 -15.03
N SER A 20 14.16 9.44 -14.27
CA SER A 20 12.78 8.92 -14.19
C SER A 20 11.74 10.00 -14.47
N SER A 21 12.09 11.30 -14.31
CA SER A 21 11.18 12.41 -14.55
C SER A 21 10.75 12.46 -16.02
N GLY A 22 9.44 12.54 -16.23
CA GLY A 22 8.85 12.58 -17.58
C GLY A 22 8.72 11.22 -18.27
N ALA A 23 9.15 10.12 -17.65
CA ALA A 23 8.83 8.79 -18.15
C ALA A 23 7.33 8.52 -17.98
N PRO A 24 6.64 7.93 -18.98
CA PRO A 24 5.24 7.55 -18.84
C PRO A 24 5.08 6.44 -17.78
N LEU A 25 3.92 6.43 -17.12
CA LEU A 25 3.53 5.28 -16.31
C LEU A 25 3.20 4.11 -17.24
N GLU A 26 3.78 2.95 -16.95
CA GLU A 26 3.55 1.73 -17.71
C GLU A 26 2.97 0.64 -16.79
N ASP A 27 2.03 -0.13 -17.33
CA ASP A 27 1.47 -1.28 -16.59
C ASP A 27 2.51 -2.40 -16.49
N CYS A 28 2.72 -2.89 -15.27
CA CYS A 28 3.57 -4.05 -15.04
C CYS A 28 2.88 -5.31 -15.61
N PRO A 29 3.56 -6.12 -16.45
CA PRO A 29 2.99 -7.38 -16.89
C PRO A 29 2.60 -8.28 -15.70
N PRO A 30 1.42 -8.91 -15.72
CA PRO A 30 0.98 -9.73 -14.62
C PRO A 30 1.93 -10.93 -14.42
N PRO A 31 2.49 -11.11 -13.21
CA PRO A 31 3.39 -12.22 -12.93
C PRO A 31 2.63 -13.55 -12.82
N ARG A 32 3.34 -14.67 -13.07
CA ARG A 32 2.76 -16.00 -12.86
C ARG A 32 2.57 -16.37 -11.40
N GLU A 33 3.37 -15.77 -10.55
CA GLU A 33 3.34 -16.02 -9.10
C GLU A 33 3.55 -14.69 -8.37
N VAL A 34 2.80 -14.49 -7.30
CA VAL A 34 3.01 -13.38 -6.36
C VAL A 34 3.35 -13.93 -4.99
N VAL A 35 4.25 -13.22 -4.31
CA VAL A 35 4.65 -13.52 -2.92
C VAL A 35 4.23 -12.35 -2.07
N ILE A 36 3.22 -12.55 -1.23
CA ILE A 36 2.60 -11.49 -0.42
C ILE A 36 3.01 -11.69 1.04
N PRO A 37 3.96 -10.88 1.56
CA PRO A 37 4.34 -10.95 2.96
C PRO A 37 3.16 -10.62 3.87
N LEU A 38 3.06 -11.32 5.00
CA LEU A 38 2.06 -11.03 6.03
C LEU A 38 2.50 -9.92 6.99
N LEU A 39 3.72 -9.37 6.80
CA LEU A 39 4.21 -8.17 7.44
C LEU A 39 4.47 -7.11 6.37
N GLN A 40 3.55 -6.16 6.20
CA GLN A 40 3.67 -5.06 5.22
C GLN A 40 3.58 -3.67 5.87
N HIS A 41 3.56 -3.59 7.18
CA HIS A 41 3.39 -2.36 7.94
C HIS A 41 4.15 -2.41 9.26
N ILE A 42 4.34 -1.26 9.89
CA ILE A 42 4.85 -1.18 11.25
C ILE A 42 3.81 -1.80 12.20
N GLY A 43 4.23 -2.70 13.06
CA GLY A 43 3.36 -3.39 14.02
C GLY A 43 3.56 -4.90 14.01
N LYS A 44 2.49 -5.64 14.22
CA LYS A 44 2.51 -7.11 14.27
C LYS A 44 2.25 -7.70 12.88
N PRO A 45 2.93 -8.80 12.52
CA PRO A 45 2.59 -9.53 11.31
C PRO A 45 1.16 -10.08 11.40
N CYS A 46 0.48 -10.14 10.26
CA CYS A 46 -0.83 -10.78 10.16
C CYS A 46 -0.73 -12.30 10.36
N THR A 47 -1.79 -12.86 10.94
CA THR A 47 -2.03 -14.29 10.91
C THR A 47 -2.64 -14.67 9.55
N PRO A 48 -2.17 -15.73 8.88
CA PRO A 48 -2.76 -16.17 7.62
C PRO A 48 -4.19 -16.64 7.82
N LEU A 49 -5.08 -16.27 6.91
CA LEU A 49 -6.49 -16.68 6.84
C LEU A 49 -6.70 -17.76 5.78
N VAL A 50 -5.66 -18.10 5.04
CA VAL A 50 -5.66 -19.07 3.94
C VAL A 50 -4.53 -20.07 4.10
N LYS A 51 -4.65 -21.21 3.43
CA LYS A 51 -3.65 -22.30 3.41
C LYS A 51 -3.37 -22.75 1.99
N ALA A 52 -2.31 -23.53 1.80
CA ALA A 52 -1.99 -24.13 0.52
C ALA A 52 -3.17 -24.96 -0.03
N GLY A 53 -3.47 -24.78 -1.30
CA GLY A 53 -4.60 -25.37 -2.02
C GLY A 53 -5.87 -24.54 -2.03
N ASP A 54 -5.98 -23.50 -1.21
CA ASP A 54 -7.16 -22.61 -1.27
C ASP A 54 -7.14 -21.77 -2.55
N HIS A 55 -8.30 -21.56 -3.15
CA HIS A 55 -8.48 -20.54 -4.18
C HIS A 55 -8.78 -19.20 -3.54
N VAL A 56 -8.23 -18.12 -4.10
CA VAL A 56 -8.46 -16.74 -3.63
C VAL A 56 -8.79 -15.84 -4.81
N ASP A 57 -9.66 -14.88 -4.55
CA ASP A 57 -9.99 -13.82 -5.49
C ASP A 57 -9.20 -12.56 -5.21
N MET A 58 -9.02 -11.71 -6.22
CA MET A 58 -8.34 -10.42 -6.07
C MET A 58 -9.08 -9.51 -5.09
N GLY A 59 -8.35 -8.95 -4.12
CA GLY A 59 -8.91 -8.16 -3.01
C GLY A 59 -9.47 -9.00 -1.86
N GLN A 60 -9.42 -10.32 -1.92
CA GLN A 60 -9.76 -11.18 -0.79
C GLN A 60 -8.76 -11.00 0.33
N LYS A 61 -9.25 -10.86 1.57
CA LYS A 61 -8.40 -10.81 2.76
C LYS A 61 -7.73 -12.16 2.98
N ILE A 62 -6.40 -12.19 2.97
CA ILE A 62 -5.58 -13.39 3.14
C ILE A 62 -4.79 -13.41 4.45
N GLY A 63 -4.74 -12.28 5.14
CA GLY A 63 -4.14 -12.14 6.45
C GLY A 63 -4.78 -11.01 7.24
N ASP A 64 -4.90 -11.18 8.56
CA ASP A 64 -5.39 -10.17 9.50
C ASP A 64 -4.85 -10.46 10.91
N GLY A 65 -5.07 -9.56 11.87
CA GLY A 65 -4.66 -9.73 13.25
C GLY A 65 -5.22 -8.66 14.17
N GLU A 66 -4.90 -8.80 15.45
CA GLU A 66 -5.33 -7.88 16.49
C GLU A 66 -4.25 -6.85 16.85
N GLY A 67 -4.71 -5.70 17.35
CA GLY A 67 -3.85 -4.60 17.79
C GLY A 67 -3.34 -3.78 16.62
N LEU A 68 -2.06 -3.40 16.64
CA LEU A 68 -1.43 -2.66 15.53
C LEU A 68 -1.16 -3.64 14.38
N CYS A 69 -2.20 -3.95 13.64
CA CYS A 69 -2.20 -4.85 12.49
C CYS A 69 -3.27 -4.41 11.49
N VAL A 70 -2.90 -4.42 10.22
CA VAL A 70 -3.78 -4.05 9.11
C VAL A 70 -3.90 -5.23 8.18
N PRO A 71 -5.11 -5.56 7.69
CA PRO A 71 -5.34 -6.69 6.79
C PRO A 71 -4.47 -6.67 5.54
N VAL A 72 -4.07 -7.85 5.10
CA VAL A 72 -3.35 -8.07 3.84
C VAL A 72 -4.28 -8.82 2.87
N HIS A 73 -4.29 -8.40 1.62
CA HIS A 73 -5.20 -8.88 0.59
C HIS A 73 -4.46 -9.54 -0.58
N ALA A 74 -5.13 -10.45 -1.26
CA ALA A 74 -4.63 -11.03 -2.50
C ALA A 74 -4.59 -9.98 -3.61
N SER A 75 -3.46 -9.82 -4.27
CA SER A 75 -3.27 -8.89 -5.39
C SER A 75 -3.66 -9.47 -6.75
N VAL A 76 -3.85 -10.78 -6.81
CA VAL A 76 -4.29 -11.52 -7.99
C VAL A 76 -5.33 -12.56 -7.57
N SER A 77 -6.14 -13.06 -8.51
CA SER A 77 -6.91 -14.30 -8.32
C SER A 77 -6.04 -15.51 -8.62
N GLY A 78 -6.31 -16.63 -7.96
CA GLY A 78 -5.56 -17.86 -8.21
C GLY A 78 -5.52 -18.81 -7.03
N THR A 79 -4.55 -19.73 -7.05
CA THR A 79 -4.42 -20.77 -6.03
C THR A 79 -3.24 -20.50 -5.10
N VAL A 80 -3.48 -20.58 -3.82
CA VAL A 80 -2.42 -20.50 -2.80
C VAL A 80 -1.51 -21.73 -2.92
N LYS A 81 -0.28 -21.54 -3.33
CA LYS A 81 0.73 -22.61 -3.45
C LYS A 81 1.33 -22.98 -2.10
N ALA A 82 1.62 -21.96 -1.29
CA ALA A 82 2.29 -22.13 0.00
C ALA A 82 1.99 -20.94 0.94
N VAL A 83 2.09 -21.22 2.23
CA VAL A 83 2.18 -20.20 3.29
C VAL A 83 3.46 -20.52 4.05
N GLU A 84 4.53 -19.78 3.76
CA GLU A 84 5.90 -20.12 4.21
C GLU A 84 6.77 -18.86 4.37
N PRO A 85 7.89 -18.94 5.11
CA PRO A 85 8.84 -17.83 5.19
C PRO A 85 9.47 -17.54 3.83
N ARG A 86 9.47 -16.26 3.45
CA ARG A 86 10.12 -15.74 2.23
C ARG A 86 11.00 -14.54 2.56
N SER A 87 11.93 -14.22 1.69
CA SER A 87 12.80 -13.04 1.82
C SER A 87 11.96 -11.78 1.96
N HIS A 88 12.36 -10.90 2.87
CA HIS A 88 11.65 -9.66 3.16
C HIS A 88 12.63 -8.48 3.23
N PRO A 89 12.21 -7.25 2.87
CA PRO A 89 13.08 -6.06 2.90
C PRO A 89 13.72 -5.75 4.25
N SER A 90 13.16 -6.26 5.37
CA SER A 90 13.77 -6.14 6.70
C SER A 90 15.09 -6.91 6.87
N GLY A 91 15.50 -7.71 5.88
CA GLY A 91 16.69 -8.56 5.93
C GLY A 91 16.47 -9.89 6.66
N GLN A 92 15.27 -10.14 7.18
CA GLN A 92 14.90 -11.42 7.81
C GLN A 92 13.74 -12.06 7.04
N PRO A 93 13.66 -13.39 6.95
CA PRO A 93 12.50 -14.06 6.36
C PRO A 93 11.24 -13.80 7.19
N HIS A 94 10.13 -13.49 6.51
CA HIS A 94 8.81 -13.38 7.11
C HIS A 94 7.81 -14.29 6.41
N LEU A 95 6.80 -14.71 7.16
CA LEU A 95 5.72 -15.53 6.63
C LEU A 95 5.03 -14.78 5.48
N ALA A 96 4.84 -15.47 4.37
CA ALA A 96 4.21 -14.93 3.17
C ALA A 96 3.23 -15.94 2.57
N VAL A 97 2.21 -15.43 1.92
CA VAL A 97 1.29 -16.22 1.09
C VAL A 97 1.80 -16.19 -0.35
N VAL A 98 2.04 -17.35 -0.92
CA VAL A 98 2.46 -17.53 -2.31
C VAL A 98 1.26 -17.95 -3.14
N ILE A 99 0.89 -17.14 -4.15
CA ILE A 99 -0.28 -17.38 -4.98
C ILE A 99 0.16 -17.57 -6.43
N GLU A 100 -0.24 -18.68 -7.04
CA GLU A 100 -0.14 -18.90 -8.47
C GLU A 100 -1.31 -18.20 -9.17
N ASN A 101 -0.98 -17.22 -10.01
CA ASN A 101 -1.94 -16.36 -10.70
C ASN A 101 -2.67 -17.18 -11.78
N ASP A 102 -4.01 -17.15 -11.76
CA ASP A 102 -4.85 -17.77 -12.78
C ASP A 102 -5.15 -16.86 -13.97
N PHE A 103 -4.72 -15.58 -13.90
CA PHE A 103 -4.91 -14.53 -14.90
C PHE A 103 -6.40 -14.21 -15.20
N GLN A 104 -7.33 -14.65 -14.35
CA GLN A 104 -8.77 -14.34 -14.53
C GLN A 104 -9.15 -12.96 -13.97
N ASN A 105 -8.32 -12.43 -13.05
CA ASN A 105 -8.57 -11.15 -12.36
C ASN A 105 -9.98 -11.10 -11.72
N THR A 106 -10.42 -12.22 -11.17
CA THR A 106 -11.72 -12.30 -10.48
C THR A 106 -11.67 -11.50 -9.18
N TYR A 107 -12.54 -10.52 -9.05
CA TYR A 107 -12.66 -9.73 -7.82
C TYR A 107 -13.47 -10.44 -6.77
N HIS A 108 -13.00 -10.40 -5.53
CA HIS A 108 -13.74 -10.92 -4.39
C HIS A 108 -15.00 -10.08 -4.13
N SER A 109 -16.10 -10.75 -3.81
CA SER A 109 -17.42 -10.12 -3.60
C SER A 109 -17.46 -9.10 -2.45
N ALA A 110 -16.51 -9.15 -1.52
CA ALA A 110 -16.37 -8.17 -0.43
C ALA A 110 -15.65 -6.87 -0.86
N VAL A 111 -15.27 -6.74 -2.13
CA VAL A 111 -14.68 -5.50 -2.71
C VAL A 111 -15.76 -4.75 -3.51
N PRO A 112 -16.85 -4.28 -2.88
CA PRO A 112 -17.85 -3.48 -3.59
C PRO A 112 -17.30 -2.07 -3.81
N PRO A 113 -17.58 -1.45 -4.95
CA PRO A 113 -17.37 -0.01 -5.09
C PRO A 113 -18.15 0.71 -3.97
N CYS A 114 -17.50 1.68 -3.33
CA CYS A 114 -18.23 2.54 -2.40
C CYS A 114 -19.12 3.49 -3.20
N ALA A 115 -20.42 3.25 -3.18
CA ALA A 115 -21.37 4.01 -3.97
C ALA A 115 -21.53 5.47 -3.47
N ASP A 116 -21.38 5.71 -2.17
CA ASP A 116 -21.55 7.03 -1.57
C ASP A 116 -20.70 7.13 -0.29
N THR A 117 -19.56 7.78 -0.39
CA THR A 117 -18.69 8.04 0.77
C THR A 117 -19.22 9.13 1.68
N ASP A 118 -20.03 10.05 1.15
CA ASP A 118 -20.54 11.20 1.91
C ASP A 118 -21.65 10.77 2.89
N ALA A 119 -22.26 9.61 2.67
CA ALA A 119 -23.24 9.02 3.57
C ALA A 119 -22.62 8.28 4.77
N LEU A 120 -21.30 8.11 4.80
CA LEU A 120 -20.62 7.41 5.88
C LEU A 120 -20.21 8.37 7.00
N ASP A 121 -20.40 7.94 8.25
CA ASP A 121 -19.80 8.63 9.40
C ASP A 121 -18.28 8.40 9.48
N ALA A 122 -17.61 9.17 10.30
CA ALA A 122 -16.15 9.10 10.45
C ALA A 122 -15.66 7.71 10.89
N ASP A 123 -16.39 7.06 11.80
CA ASP A 123 -16.02 5.73 12.29
C ASP A 123 -16.17 4.67 11.21
N ALA A 124 -17.20 4.77 10.37
CA ALA A 124 -17.40 3.88 9.23
C ALA A 124 -16.30 4.06 8.18
N LEU A 125 -15.87 5.31 7.91
CA LEU A 125 -14.76 5.60 7.02
C LEU A 125 -13.45 5.03 7.54
N ILE A 126 -13.14 5.24 8.83
CA ILE A 126 -11.94 4.70 9.47
C ILE A 126 -11.93 3.17 9.41
N ARG A 127 -13.05 2.52 9.71
CA ARG A 127 -13.18 1.07 9.57
C ARG A 127 -12.94 0.60 8.13
N ARG A 128 -13.48 1.32 7.13
CA ARG A 128 -13.24 0.98 5.72
C ARG A 128 -11.77 1.12 5.33
N ILE A 129 -11.10 2.19 5.77
CA ILE A 129 -9.67 2.40 5.54
C ILE A 129 -8.86 1.22 6.10
N ARG A 130 -9.17 0.79 7.33
CA ARG A 130 -8.53 -0.39 7.94
C ARG A 130 -8.82 -1.66 7.14
N GLU A 131 -10.10 -1.94 6.88
CA GLU A 131 -10.50 -3.17 6.18
C GLU A 131 -9.97 -3.23 4.74
N ALA A 132 -9.73 -2.10 4.11
CA ALA A 132 -9.07 -2.02 2.81
C ALA A 132 -7.54 -2.24 2.88
N GLY A 133 -6.96 -2.37 4.08
CA GLY A 133 -5.55 -2.62 4.25
C GLY A 133 -4.64 -1.42 3.92
N LEU A 134 -5.16 -0.19 4.03
CA LEU A 134 -4.42 1.00 3.65
C LEU A 134 -3.34 1.36 4.66
N VAL A 135 -2.12 1.47 4.18
CA VAL A 135 -0.94 1.91 4.94
C VAL A 135 -0.20 3.00 4.18
N GLY A 136 0.62 3.77 4.88
CA GLY A 136 1.51 4.74 4.24
C GLY A 136 2.52 4.04 3.34
N MET A 137 2.73 4.53 2.13
CA MET A 137 3.65 3.94 1.15
C MET A 137 4.99 4.69 1.06
N GLY A 138 5.17 5.74 1.84
CA GLY A 138 6.36 6.58 1.86
C GLY A 138 7.39 6.21 2.94
N GLY A 139 7.65 4.93 3.17
CA GLY A 139 8.75 4.46 4.01
C GLY A 139 8.34 3.72 5.28
N ALA A 140 7.71 4.35 6.27
CA ALA A 140 7.38 3.71 7.55
C ALA A 140 6.19 2.74 7.50
N THR A 141 5.46 2.70 6.40
CA THR A 141 4.25 1.85 6.23
C THR A 141 3.29 1.91 7.42
N PHE A 142 3.04 3.13 7.92
CA PHE A 142 2.20 3.35 9.09
C PHE A 142 0.72 3.18 8.73
N PRO A 143 -0.09 2.47 9.55
CA PRO A 143 -1.52 2.27 9.30
C PRO A 143 -2.30 3.58 9.10
N THR A 144 -3.04 3.67 7.99
CA THR A 144 -3.72 4.92 7.61
C THR A 144 -4.96 5.17 8.46
N ASP A 145 -5.66 4.13 8.92
CA ASP A 145 -6.80 4.23 9.83
C ASP A 145 -6.43 4.91 11.14
N ILE A 146 -5.24 4.63 11.68
CA ILE A 146 -4.73 5.28 12.89
C ILE A 146 -4.40 6.75 12.62
N LYS A 147 -3.79 7.05 11.46
CA LYS A 147 -3.54 8.45 11.04
C LYS A 147 -4.83 9.25 10.87
N ALA A 148 -5.86 8.63 10.31
CA ALA A 148 -7.14 9.28 10.04
C ALA A 148 -7.95 9.52 11.33
N ASN A 149 -7.70 8.74 12.39
CA ASN A 149 -8.44 8.83 13.66
C ASN A 149 -7.85 9.88 14.63
N ILE A 150 -7.62 11.09 14.15
CA ILE A 150 -7.02 12.19 14.92
C ILE A 150 -8.04 13.30 15.28
N GLY A 151 -9.33 13.08 14.99
CA GLY A 151 -10.39 14.07 15.24
C GLY A 151 -10.39 15.19 14.21
N LYS A 152 -10.90 16.37 14.60
CA LYS A 152 -11.01 17.52 13.70
C LYS A 152 -9.64 18.17 13.49
N VAL A 153 -9.30 18.44 12.24
CA VAL A 153 -8.11 19.18 11.83
C VAL A 153 -8.53 20.41 11.01
N GLU A 154 -7.77 21.49 11.13
CA GLU A 154 -8.00 22.72 10.35
C GLU A 154 -7.32 22.66 8.98
N THR A 155 -6.23 21.90 8.88
CA THR A 155 -5.43 21.80 7.65
C THR A 155 -5.01 20.36 7.42
N LEU A 156 -5.30 19.86 6.22
CA LEU A 156 -4.79 18.58 5.72
C LEU A 156 -3.68 18.86 4.71
N ILE A 157 -2.53 18.25 4.92
CA ILE A 157 -1.36 18.39 4.04
C ILE A 157 -1.10 17.06 3.35
N ALA A 158 -1.26 17.02 2.02
CA ALA A 158 -0.79 15.91 1.20
C ALA A 158 0.71 16.13 0.92
N ASN A 159 1.54 15.28 1.49
CA ASN A 159 2.99 15.35 1.28
C ASN A 159 3.38 14.48 0.09
N ALA A 160 3.81 15.12 -0.98
CA ALA A 160 4.30 14.49 -2.21
C ALA A 160 5.75 14.90 -2.49
N CYS A 161 6.61 14.83 -1.47
CA CYS A 161 7.99 15.33 -1.54
C CYS A 161 9.02 14.23 -1.79
N GLU A 162 8.66 13.13 -2.41
CA GLU A 162 9.57 12.03 -2.77
C GLU A 162 10.61 11.69 -1.69
N CYS A 163 10.59 10.49 -1.15
CA CYS A 163 11.42 10.12 0.00
C CYS A 163 12.90 9.98 -0.32
N GLU A 164 13.26 9.52 -1.53
CA GLU A 164 14.64 9.16 -1.90
C GLU A 164 15.06 9.77 -3.24
N PRO A 165 16.40 9.84 -3.50
CA PRO A 165 16.91 10.07 -4.85
C PRO A 165 16.33 9.04 -5.86
N TYR A 166 16.31 9.42 -7.14
CA TYR A 166 15.80 8.65 -8.28
C TYR A 166 14.28 8.50 -8.38
N ILE A 167 13.53 8.47 -7.28
CA ILE A 167 12.07 8.27 -7.27
C ILE A 167 11.36 9.54 -7.74
N THR A 168 10.36 9.37 -8.63
CA THR A 168 9.46 10.42 -9.14
C THR A 168 8.00 9.91 -9.19
N ALA A 169 7.64 9.01 -8.28
CA ALA A 169 6.32 8.39 -8.26
C ALA A 169 5.22 9.38 -7.85
N ASP A 170 5.49 10.22 -6.85
CA ASP A 170 4.55 11.25 -6.38
C ASP A 170 4.30 12.30 -7.47
N ASP A 171 5.38 12.78 -8.12
CA ASP A 171 5.31 13.73 -9.23
C ASP A 171 4.51 13.15 -10.41
N ALA A 172 4.84 11.92 -10.83
CA ALA A 172 4.14 11.23 -11.91
C ALA A 172 2.65 11.05 -11.62
N LEU A 173 2.28 10.65 -10.40
CA LEU A 173 0.89 10.47 -9.99
C LEU A 173 0.13 11.80 -10.01
N LEU A 174 0.69 12.85 -9.43
CA LEU A 174 0.05 14.17 -9.39
C LEU A 174 -0.06 14.82 -10.76
N CYS A 175 0.90 14.57 -11.67
CA CYS A 175 0.84 15.08 -13.03
C CYS A 175 -0.17 14.32 -13.91
N THR A 176 -0.41 13.03 -13.65
CA THR A 176 -1.28 12.21 -14.49
C THR A 176 -2.70 12.05 -13.95
N ASP A 177 -2.90 12.07 -12.62
CA ASP A 177 -4.18 11.77 -11.98
C ASP A 177 -4.44 12.62 -10.71
N ALA A 178 -4.16 13.93 -10.81
CA ALA A 178 -4.32 14.88 -9.71
C ALA A 178 -5.74 14.86 -9.11
N ASP A 179 -6.76 14.71 -9.95
CA ASP A 179 -8.16 14.70 -9.51
C ASP A 179 -8.47 13.56 -8.54
N ARG A 180 -7.90 12.38 -8.75
CA ARG A 180 -8.04 11.24 -7.84
C ARG A 180 -7.22 11.39 -6.56
N ALA A 181 -6.13 12.12 -6.62
CA ALA A 181 -5.29 12.39 -5.45
C ALA A 181 -5.89 13.44 -4.50
N ILE A 182 -6.77 14.32 -5.03
CA ILE A 182 -7.31 15.47 -4.28
C ILE A 182 -8.76 15.21 -3.78
N ARG A 183 -9.49 14.30 -4.40
CA ARG A 183 -10.87 13.90 -4.02
C ARG A 183 -10.86 12.81 -2.95
#